data_d6f65998c9565592ce387448d45fa03b
#
_entry.id   d6f65998c9565592ce387448d45fa03b
#
_cell.length_a   1.000
_cell.length_b   1.000
_cell.length_c   1.000
_cell.angle_alpha   90.00
_cell.angle_beta   90.00
_cell.angle_gamma   90.00
#
_symmetry.space_group_name_H-M   'P 1'
#
loop_
_entity.id
_entity.type
_entity.pdbx_description
1 polymer ?
#
loop_
_entity_poly.entity_id
_entity_poly.type
_entity_poly.pdbx_seq_one_letter_code
_entity_poly.pdbx_strand_id
1 'polypeptide(L)'
;MLDTNQQEFVYATYPDLKGKRVVITGGGSGIGGELTTAFAGQGARVFFLDIAEQASRELEATLSGAPIAPTFIKCDLTNLDELKAVFARIQEEAGGVDILLNNAANDDRHEIEDVTPAYWDSRMNVNLRHKFFCSQAVLPGMKERGHGVILNFGSISWHLPHTQLHLYMTAKAGIEGMTRALAREVGKYGIRANTVVPGAVVTPRQKALWHNPDEEARILAGQCIPERVEMTDVAALALFLASSNARHCSGREYFVDAGWYGA
;
A
#
# COMPACT_ATOMS: atom_id res chain seq x y z
N MET A 1 -34.94 -6.87 10.32
CA MET A 1 -34.67 -6.46 8.95
C MET A 1 -33.90 -5.17 9.05
N LEU A 2 -32.58 -5.25 8.97
CA LEU A 2 -31.74 -4.06 8.86
C LEU A 2 -31.78 -3.61 7.40
N ASP A 3 -32.24 -2.40 7.20
CA ASP A 3 -32.38 -1.76 5.89
C ASP A 3 -30.96 -1.58 5.32
N THR A 4 -30.60 -2.43 4.36
CA THR A 4 -29.31 -2.34 3.67
C THR A 4 -29.34 -1.19 2.66
N ASN A 5 -29.48 0.03 3.15
CA ASN A 5 -29.07 1.19 2.40
C ASN A 5 -27.54 1.12 2.32
N GLN A 6 -26.99 0.51 1.27
CA GLN A 6 -25.58 0.63 0.93
C GLN A 6 -25.32 2.10 0.62
N GLN A 7 -25.04 2.87 1.65
CA GLN A 7 -24.61 4.24 1.48
C GLN A 7 -23.27 4.19 0.74
N GLU A 8 -23.22 4.80 -0.45
CA GLU A 8 -21.99 4.88 -1.24
C GLU A 8 -20.86 5.45 -0.36
N PHE A 9 -19.73 4.76 -0.30
CA PHE A 9 -18.60 5.20 0.54
C PHE A 9 -18.04 6.51 -0.03
N VAL A 10 -18.03 7.56 0.78
CA VAL A 10 -17.55 8.88 0.38
C VAL A 10 -16.26 9.21 1.14
N TYR A 11 -15.17 9.41 0.41
CA TYR A 11 -13.91 9.85 1.00
C TYR A 11 -13.98 11.28 1.53
N ALA A 12 -13.29 11.53 2.64
CA ALA A 12 -12.98 12.90 3.05
C ALA A 12 -12.14 13.61 1.97
N THR A 13 -12.39 14.90 1.78
CA THR A 13 -11.62 15.72 0.85
C THR A 13 -10.41 16.33 1.53
N TYR A 14 -9.23 16.18 0.91
CA TYR A 14 -7.96 16.75 1.35
C TYR A 14 -7.43 17.70 0.25
N PRO A 15 -7.75 19.01 0.32
CA PRO A 15 -7.41 19.95 -0.77
C PRO A 15 -5.90 20.04 -1.07
N ASP A 16 -5.07 19.72 -0.09
CA ASP A 16 -3.61 19.73 -0.23
C ASP A 16 -3.05 18.52 -1.00
N LEU A 17 -3.88 17.50 -1.28
CA LEU A 17 -3.51 16.38 -2.16
C LEU A 17 -3.67 16.72 -3.64
N LYS A 18 -4.44 17.75 -3.99
CA LYS A 18 -4.63 18.18 -5.38
C LYS A 18 -3.30 18.55 -6.03
N GLY A 19 -3.00 17.93 -7.19
CA GLY A 19 -1.78 18.15 -7.94
C GLY A 19 -0.52 17.50 -7.34
N LYS A 20 -0.61 16.82 -6.18
CA LYS A 20 0.52 16.05 -5.63
C LYS A 20 0.88 14.88 -6.54
N ARG A 21 2.17 14.67 -6.72
CA ARG A 21 2.74 13.57 -7.50
C ARG A 21 2.84 12.34 -6.62
N VAL A 22 1.99 11.36 -6.91
CA VAL A 22 1.83 10.14 -6.12
C VAL A 22 2.33 8.95 -6.91
N VAL A 23 3.17 8.11 -6.32
CA VAL A 23 3.56 6.82 -6.88
C VAL A 23 2.98 5.71 -6.01
N ILE A 24 2.29 4.75 -6.64
CA ILE A 24 1.67 3.60 -5.97
C ILE A 24 2.23 2.32 -6.57
N THR A 25 2.88 1.48 -5.77
CA THR A 25 3.33 0.16 -6.21
C THR A 25 2.23 -0.88 -6.01
N GLY A 26 2.04 -1.79 -6.97
CA GLY A 26 0.92 -2.74 -6.98
C GLY A 26 -0.42 -2.02 -7.09
N GLY A 27 -0.49 -0.97 -7.92
CA GLY A 27 -1.62 -0.06 -8.00
C GLY A 27 -2.73 -0.49 -8.95
N GLY A 28 -2.62 -1.65 -9.62
CA GLY A 28 -3.55 -2.09 -10.65
C GLY A 28 -4.78 -2.85 -10.15
N SER A 29 -4.77 -3.33 -8.91
CA SER A 29 -5.89 -4.13 -8.37
C SER A 29 -5.91 -4.15 -6.83
N GLY A 30 -6.99 -4.69 -6.26
CA GLY A 30 -7.14 -4.84 -4.82
C GLY A 30 -6.96 -3.52 -4.06
N ILE A 31 -6.27 -3.56 -2.91
CA ILE A 31 -5.99 -2.36 -2.11
C ILE A 31 -5.28 -1.30 -2.95
N GLY A 32 -4.31 -1.69 -3.79
CA GLY A 32 -3.58 -0.74 -4.64
C GLY A 32 -4.46 -0.07 -5.69
N GLY A 33 -5.39 -0.80 -6.30
CA GLY A 33 -6.37 -0.24 -7.24
C GLY A 33 -7.28 0.78 -6.57
N GLU A 34 -7.74 0.49 -5.34
CA GLU A 34 -8.53 1.43 -4.55
C GLU A 34 -7.73 2.67 -4.15
N LEU A 35 -6.46 2.51 -3.76
CA LEU A 35 -5.56 3.64 -3.52
C LEU A 35 -5.42 4.52 -4.77
N THR A 36 -5.24 3.90 -5.95
CA THR A 36 -5.16 4.62 -7.23
C THR A 36 -6.43 5.43 -7.48
N THR A 37 -7.60 4.83 -7.29
CA THR A 37 -8.92 5.47 -7.42
C THR A 37 -9.08 6.63 -6.44
N ALA A 38 -8.79 6.39 -5.16
CA ALA A 38 -8.96 7.37 -4.10
C ALA A 38 -8.05 8.61 -4.31
N PHE A 39 -6.77 8.41 -4.61
CA PHE A 39 -5.85 9.52 -4.85
C PHE A 39 -6.16 10.28 -6.15
N ALA A 40 -6.55 9.59 -7.22
CA ALA A 40 -7.00 10.23 -8.46
C ALA A 40 -8.27 11.08 -8.20
N GLY A 41 -9.20 10.58 -7.39
CA GLY A 41 -10.41 11.32 -6.95
C GLY A 41 -10.10 12.60 -6.18
N GLN A 42 -8.98 12.65 -5.42
CA GLN A 42 -8.49 13.87 -4.76
C GLN A 42 -7.82 14.87 -5.74
N GLY A 43 -7.72 14.52 -7.02
CA GLY A 43 -7.05 15.34 -8.03
C GLY A 43 -5.52 15.28 -7.93
N ALA A 44 -4.96 14.24 -7.34
CA ALA A 44 -3.52 13.97 -7.37
C ALA A 44 -3.10 13.49 -8.76
N ARG A 45 -1.84 13.76 -9.15
CA ARG A 45 -1.20 13.17 -10.32
C ARG A 45 -0.63 11.81 -9.95
N VAL A 46 -1.36 10.75 -10.24
CA VAL A 46 -1.02 9.39 -9.83
C VAL A 46 -0.27 8.65 -10.92
N PHE A 47 0.88 8.07 -10.58
CA PHE A 47 1.59 7.03 -11.34
C PHE A 47 1.44 5.73 -10.58
N PHE A 48 0.92 4.68 -11.19
CA PHE A 48 0.79 3.40 -10.53
C PHE A 48 1.54 2.30 -11.29
N LEU A 49 2.30 1.53 -10.52
CA LEU A 49 3.21 0.50 -11.02
C LEU A 49 2.61 -0.87 -10.75
N ASP A 50 2.55 -1.73 -11.74
CA ASP A 50 2.08 -3.11 -11.58
C ASP A 50 2.65 -4.01 -12.66
N ILE A 51 2.66 -5.33 -12.41
CA ILE A 51 2.96 -6.36 -13.41
C ILE A 51 1.70 -6.87 -14.12
N ALA A 52 0.52 -6.71 -13.51
CA ALA A 52 -0.78 -7.13 -14.03
C ALA A 52 -1.29 -6.12 -15.08
N GLU A 53 -0.74 -6.19 -16.29
CA GLU A 53 -0.95 -5.19 -17.34
C GLU A 53 -2.42 -5.01 -17.72
N GLN A 54 -3.16 -6.12 -17.91
CA GLN A 54 -4.56 -6.03 -18.34
C GLN A 54 -5.43 -5.32 -17.29
N ALA A 55 -5.40 -5.77 -16.04
CA ALA A 55 -6.19 -5.16 -14.96
C ALA A 55 -5.80 -3.69 -14.74
N SER A 56 -4.52 -3.37 -14.88
CA SER A 56 -4.03 -1.99 -14.73
C SER A 56 -4.53 -1.07 -15.83
N ARG A 57 -4.56 -1.54 -17.08
CA ARG A 57 -5.10 -0.74 -18.19
C ARG A 57 -6.61 -0.56 -18.12
N GLU A 58 -7.32 -1.58 -17.65
CA GLU A 58 -8.76 -1.48 -17.39
C GLU A 58 -9.05 -0.42 -16.32
N LEU A 59 -8.27 -0.42 -15.23
CA LEU A 59 -8.38 0.60 -14.18
C LEU A 59 -8.03 2.01 -14.71
N GLU A 60 -6.93 2.15 -15.46
CA GLU A 60 -6.53 3.40 -16.10
C GLU A 60 -7.65 3.97 -16.99
N ALA A 61 -8.26 3.12 -17.81
CA ALA A 61 -9.39 3.51 -18.67
C ALA A 61 -10.62 3.93 -17.85
N THR A 62 -10.96 3.19 -16.79
CA THR A 62 -12.08 3.51 -15.89
C THR A 62 -11.89 4.88 -15.24
N LEU A 63 -10.66 5.24 -14.90
CA LEU A 63 -10.32 6.49 -14.22
C LEU A 63 -9.98 7.63 -15.20
N SER A 64 -10.22 7.47 -16.48
CA SER A 64 -9.95 8.52 -17.50
C SER A 64 -10.71 9.83 -17.26
N GLY A 65 -11.87 9.78 -16.57
CA GLY A 65 -12.67 10.94 -16.18
C GLY A 65 -12.26 11.59 -14.85
N ALA A 66 -11.21 11.11 -14.17
CA ALA A 66 -10.72 11.72 -12.92
C ALA A 66 -10.17 13.14 -13.18
N PRO A 67 -10.11 14.03 -12.17
CA PRO A 67 -9.59 15.39 -12.30
C PRO A 67 -8.20 15.45 -12.96
N ILE A 68 -7.35 14.47 -12.66
CA ILE A 68 -6.11 14.15 -13.39
C ILE A 68 -6.11 12.64 -13.57
N ALA A 69 -6.20 12.18 -14.81
CA ALA A 69 -6.19 10.74 -15.11
C ALA A 69 -4.89 10.09 -14.62
N PRO A 70 -4.96 8.98 -13.88
CA PRO A 70 -3.76 8.28 -13.43
C PRO A 70 -3.01 7.65 -14.61
N THR A 71 -1.71 7.46 -14.46
CA THR A 71 -0.85 6.86 -15.48
C THR A 71 -0.36 5.49 -15.03
N PHE A 72 -0.68 4.46 -15.78
CA PHE A 72 -0.13 3.12 -15.57
C PHE A 72 1.28 3.00 -16.14
N ILE A 73 2.18 2.40 -15.37
CA ILE A 73 3.52 2.02 -15.84
C ILE A 73 3.75 0.56 -15.46
N LYS A 74 3.90 -0.31 -16.47
CA LYS A 74 4.29 -1.70 -16.23
C LYS A 74 5.67 -1.75 -15.61
N CYS A 75 5.83 -2.47 -14.50
CA CYS A 75 7.11 -2.57 -13.79
C CYS A 75 7.16 -3.83 -12.94
N ASP A 76 8.16 -4.68 -13.18
CA ASP A 76 8.53 -5.73 -12.24
C ASP A 76 9.43 -5.13 -11.15
N LEU A 77 8.85 -4.91 -9.98
CA LEU A 77 9.56 -4.33 -8.84
C LEU A 77 10.68 -5.22 -8.27
N THR A 78 10.75 -6.49 -8.68
CA THR A 78 11.86 -7.39 -8.34
C THR A 78 13.08 -7.17 -9.23
N ASN A 79 12.90 -6.52 -10.38
CA ASN A 79 13.95 -6.05 -11.27
C ASN A 79 14.37 -4.62 -10.89
N LEU A 80 15.49 -4.49 -10.18
CA LEU A 80 15.94 -3.19 -9.67
C LEU A 80 16.37 -2.21 -10.77
N ASP A 81 16.80 -2.68 -11.93
CA ASP A 81 17.19 -1.79 -13.04
C ASP A 81 15.94 -1.21 -13.72
N GLU A 82 14.89 -2.02 -13.90
CA GLU A 82 13.59 -1.56 -14.36
C GLU A 82 12.97 -0.56 -13.37
N LEU A 83 13.00 -0.88 -12.07
CA LEU A 83 12.55 0.02 -11.01
C LEU A 83 13.25 1.39 -11.09
N LYS A 84 14.59 1.40 -11.18
CA LYS A 84 15.37 2.65 -11.29
C LYS A 84 14.99 3.44 -12.54
N ALA A 85 14.86 2.78 -13.70
CA ALA A 85 14.48 3.41 -14.95
C ALA A 85 13.09 4.06 -14.87
N VAL A 86 12.11 3.37 -14.24
CA VAL A 86 10.76 3.91 -14.03
C VAL A 86 10.77 5.14 -13.12
N PHE A 87 11.50 5.12 -12.01
CA PHE A 87 11.59 6.30 -11.13
C PHE A 87 12.32 7.47 -11.80
N ALA A 88 13.35 7.21 -12.60
CA ALA A 88 14.02 8.23 -13.39
C ALA A 88 13.06 8.88 -14.42
N ARG A 89 12.27 8.07 -15.11
CA ARG A 89 11.22 8.54 -16.02
C ARG A 89 10.19 9.42 -15.30
N ILE A 90 9.69 9.00 -14.13
CA ILE A 90 8.73 9.80 -13.34
C ILE A 90 9.37 11.11 -12.89
N GLN A 91 10.66 11.10 -12.51
CA GLN A 91 11.39 12.31 -12.16
C GLN A 91 11.46 13.29 -13.35
N GLU A 92 11.71 12.79 -14.55
CA GLU A 92 11.76 13.60 -15.78
C GLU A 92 10.37 14.15 -16.16
N GLU A 93 9.34 13.30 -16.16
CA GLU A 93 7.98 13.66 -16.60
C GLU A 93 7.21 14.55 -15.61
N ALA A 94 7.47 14.38 -14.33
CA ALA A 94 6.69 15.06 -13.28
C ALA A 94 7.51 15.96 -12.36
N GLY A 95 8.84 15.99 -12.48
CA GLY A 95 9.70 16.74 -11.58
C GLY A 95 9.81 16.12 -10.18
N GLY A 96 9.52 14.83 -10.03
CA GLY A 96 9.71 14.05 -8.82
C GLY A 96 8.44 13.46 -8.20
N VAL A 97 8.54 12.98 -6.97
CA VAL A 97 7.48 12.31 -6.22
C VAL A 97 7.26 13.00 -4.88
N ASP A 98 6.03 13.36 -4.56
CA ASP A 98 5.66 13.95 -3.27
C ASP A 98 5.19 12.89 -2.26
N ILE A 99 4.51 11.84 -2.77
CA ILE A 99 3.93 10.77 -1.96
C ILE A 99 4.27 9.43 -2.61
N LEU A 100 4.87 8.52 -1.83
CA LEU A 100 5.15 7.15 -2.23
C LEU A 100 4.31 6.18 -1.39
N LEU A 101 3.50 5.35 -2.05
CA LEU A 101 2.73 4.26 -1.43
C LEU A 101 3.35 2.92 -1.84
N ASN A 102 4.15 2.33 -0.97
CA ASN A 102 4.77 1.02 -1.14
C ASN A 102 3.79 -0.09 -0.76
N ASN A 103 2.80 -0.34 -1.64
CA ASN A 103 1.73 -1.29 -1.39
C ASN A 103 2.02 -2.70 -1.93
N ALA A 104 2.67 -2.85 -3.09
CA ALA A 104 2.89 -4.14 -3.74
C ALA A 104 3.36 -5.24 -2.78
N ALA A 105 2.73 -6.40 -2.85
CA ALA A 105 3.06 -7.59 -2.06
C ALA A 105 2.43 -8.85 -2.66
N ASN A 106 2.93 -10.01 -2.21
CA ASN A 106 2.39 -11.32 -2.57
C ASN A 106 2.42 -12.23 -1.34
N ASP A 107 1.25 -12.70 -0.90
CA ASP A 107 0.99 -13.51 0.28
C ASP A 107 0.93 -15.01 -0.01
N ASP A 108 1.70 -15.51 -0.98
CA ASP A 108 1.74 -16.95 -1.28
C ASP A 108 2.06 -17.76 -0.03
N ARG A 109 1.25 -18.79 0.19
CA ARG A 109 1.40 -19.71 1.30
C ARG A 109 2.36 -20.84 0.95
N HIS A 110 3.07 -21.34 1.97
CA HIS A 110 4.08 -22.41 1.81
C HIS A 110 4.27 -23.17 3.12
N GLU A 111 4.64 -24.43 3.00
CA GLU A 111 5.16 -25.20 4.14
C GLU A 111 6.61 -24.80 4.40
N ILE A 112 7.06 -24.89 5.66
CA ILE A 112 8.41 -24.46 6.04
C ILE A 112 9.48 -25.35 5.39
N GLU A 113 9.17 -26.62 5.22
CA GLU A 113 10.06 -27.64 4.64
C GLU A 113 10.28 -27.43 3.14
N ASP A 114 9.35 -26.76 2.45
CA ASP A 114 9.42 -26.52 1.00
C ASP A 114 10.22 -25.26 0.64
N VAL A 115 10.65 -24.47 1.64
CA VAL A 115 11.36 -23.22 1.40
C VAL A 115 12.79 -23.48 0.93
N THR A 116 13.05 -23.24 -0.34
CA THR A 116 14.40 -23.21 -0.90
C THR A 116 15.04 -21.81 -0.76
N PRO A 117 16.38 -21.66 -0.84
CA PRO A 117 17.03 -20.35 -0.90
C PRO A 117 16.48 -19.45 -2.02
N ALA A 118 16.24 -20.00 -3.22
CA ALA A 118 15.70 -19.23 -4.33
C ALA A 118 14.26 -18.76 -4.08
N TYR A 119 13.44 -19.61 -3.44
CA TYR A 119 12.08 -19.21 -3.04
C TYR A 119 12.13 -18.11 -1.96
N TRP A 120 13.00 -18.24 -0.96
CA TRP A 120 13.26 -17.22 0.05
C TRP A 120 13.59 -15.88 -0.61
N ASP A 121 14.58 -15.84 -1.49
CA ASP A 121 15.00 -14.61 -2.17
C ASP A 121 13.85 -14.00 -2.98
N SER A 122 13.11 -14.82 -3.71
CA SER A 122 11.91 -14.39 -4.46
C SER A 122 10.89 -13.71 -3.56
N ARG A 123 10.55 -14.32 -2.40
CA ARG A 123 9.54 -13.77 -1.48
C ARG A 123 10.01 -12.49 -0.80
N MET A 124 11.29 -12.42 -0.40
CA MET A 124 11.87 -11.20 0.19
C MET A 124 11.98 -10.08 -0.86
N ASN A 125 12.31 -10.39 -2.10
CA ASN A 125 12.38 -9.42 -3.18
C ASN A 125 11.02 -8.76 -3.44
N VAL A 126 9.94 -9.55 -3.53
CA VAL A 126 8.59 -9.04 -3.84
C VAL A 126 7.89 -8.40 -2.64
N ASN A 127 8.27 -8.74 -1.40
CA ASN A 127 7.55 -8.25 -0.22
C ASN A 127 8.29 -7.17 0.57
N LEU A 128 9.63 -7.11 0.49
CA LEU A 128 10.44 -6.19 1.29
C LEU A 128 11.45 -5.38 0.47
N ARG A 129 12.31 -6.05 -0.32
CA ARG A 129 13.46 -5.41 -0.97
C ARG A 129 13.08 -4.20 -1.84
N HIS A 130 12.04 -4.34 -2.67
CA HIS A 130 11.63 -3.24 -3.55
C HIS A 130 11.18 -2.00 -2.79
N LYS A 131 10.55 -2.14 -1.61
CA LYS A 131 10.08 -1.00 -0.80
C LYS A 131 11.25 -0.13 -0.33
N PHE A 132 12.37 -0.76 0.01
CA PHE A 132 13.60 -0.04 0.32
C PHE A 132 14.08 0.77 -0.89
N PHE A 133 14.19 0.14 -2.05
CA PHE A 133 14.74 0.79 -3.24
C PHE A 133 13.78 1.82 -3.86
N CYS A 134 12.47 1.64 -3.79
CA CYS A 134 11.50 2.67 -4.13
C CYS A 134 11.65 3.91 -3.21
N SER A 135 11.80 3.67 -1.90
CA SER A 135 12.04 4.76 -0.95
C SER A 135 13.35 5.48 -1.25
N GLN A 136 14.44 4.73 -1.50
CA GLN A 136 15.73 5.29 -1.86
C GLN A 136 15.65 6.16 -3.13
N ALA A 137 14.90 5.74 -4.14
CA ALA A 137 14.77 6.45 -5.41
C ALA A 137 14.09 7.83 -5.26
N VAL A 138 13.13 7.99 -4.35
CA VAL A 138 12.39 9.25 -4.18
C VAL A 138 13.06 10.22 -3.21
N LEU A 139 13.92 9.72 -2.30
CA LEU A 139 14.50 10.52 -1.23
C LEU A 139 15.35 11.72 -1.69
N PRO A 140 16.20 11.64 -2.73
CA PRO A 140 16.98 12.80 -3.16
C PRO A 140 16.09 14.00 -3.47
N GLY A 141 15.07 13.82 -4.31
CA GLY A 141 14.13 14.88 -4.67
C GLY A 141 13.26 15.35 -3.51
N MET A 142 12.82 14.46 -2.62
CA MET A 142 12.08 14.83 -1.42
C MET A 142 12.94 15.68 -0.46
N LYS A 143 14.22 15.32 -0.26
CA LYS A 143 15.17 16.09 0.56
C LYS A 143 15.43 17.47 -0.01
N GLU A 144 15.62 17.58 -1.32
CA GLU A 144 15.81 18.86 -2.00
C GLU A 144 14.62 19.80 -1.83
N ARG A 145 13.40 19.26 -1.96
CA ARG A 145 12.16 20.04 -1.79
C ARG A 145 11.78 20.31 -0.33
N GLY A 146 12.40 19.64 0.63
CA GLY A 146 12.10 19.79 2.06
C GLY A 146 10.76 19.19 2.49
N HIS A 147 10.17 18.29 1.71
CA HIS A 147 8.92 17.61 2.04
C HIS A 147 8.76 16.27 1.29
N GLY A 148 8.00 15.38 1.88
CA GLY A 148 7.63 14.10 1.27
C GLY A 148 6.85 13.21 2.24
N VAL A 149 6.10 12.25 1.70
CA VAL A 149 5.41 11.23 2.48
C VAL A 149 5.69 9.86 1.89
N ILE A 150 6.09 8.91 2.75
CA ILE A 150 6.27 7.51 2.40
C ILE A 150 5.35 6.68 3.28
N LEU A 151 4.41 5.93 2.66
CA LEU A 151 3.55 4.98 3.34
C LEU A 151 3.93 3.57 2.90
N ASN A 152 4.42 2.78 3.84
CA ASN A 152 4.74 1.37 3.63
C ASN A 152 3.58 0.52 4.13
N PHE A 153 3.13 -0.44 3.31
CA PHE A 153 2.03 -1.33 3.70
C PHE A 153 2.57 -2.57 4.40
N GLY A 154 2.34 -2.63 5.70
CA GLY A 154 2.56 -3.78 6.57
C GLY A 154 1.47 -4.84 6.39
N SER A 155 1.16 -5.57 7.44
CA SER A 155 0.05 -6.51 7.54
C SER A 155 -0.18 -6.90 8.98
N ILE A 156 -1.44 -7.12 9.37
CA ILE A 156 -1.78 -7.70 10.66
C ILE A 156 -1.23 -9.13 10.84
N SER A 157 -0.92 -9.82 9.73
CA SER A 157 -0.55 -11.25 9.73
C SER A 157 0.65 -11.57 10.62
N TRP A 158 1.61 -10.68 10.77
CA TRP A 158 2.76 -10.95 11.63
C TRP A 158 2.48 -10.63 13.11
N HIS A 159 1.42 -9.89 13.41
CA HIS A 159 0.94 -9.62 14.76
C HIS A 159 0.04 -10.74 15.31
N LEU A 160 -0.44 -11.64 14.43
CA LEU A 160 -1.32 -12.75 14.77
C LEU A 160 -0.61 -14.09 14.54
N PRO A 161 -1.02 -15.18 15.25
CA PRO A 161 -0.43 -16.50 15.07
C PRO A 161 -0.95 -17.16 13.79
N HIS A 162 -0.33 -16.88 12.65
CA HIS A 162 -0.60 -17.53 11.38
C HIS A 162 0.44 -18.60 11.05
N THR A 163 0.02 -19.63 10.30
CA THR A 163 0.87 -20.67 9.71
C THR A 163 1.00 -20.45 8.20
N GLN A 164 1.97 -21.12 7.57
CA GLN A 164 2.18 -21.14 6.11
C GLN A 164 2.51 -19.76 5.49
N LEU A 165 2.84 -18.75 6.29
CA LEU A 165 3.14 -17.38 5.86
C LEU A 165 4.49 -16.87 6.36
N HIS A 166 5.42 -17.77 6.70
CA HIS A 166 6.68 -17.43 7.37
C HIS A 166 7.44 -16.28 6.68
N LEU A 167 7.64 -16.36 5.35
CA LEU A 167 8.41 -15.36 4.60
C LEU A 167 7.64 -14.05 4.43
N TYR A 168 6.33 -14.14 4.23
CA TYR A 168 5.48 -12.96 4.16
C TYR A 168 5.46 -12.20 5.50
N MET A 169 5.25 -12.90 6.61
CA MET A 169 5.26 -12.32 7.95
C MET A 169 6.63 -11.72 8.30
N THR A 170 7.72 -12.42 7.98
CA THR A 170 9.09 -11.91 8.15
C THR A 170 9.29 -10.60 7.38
N ALA A 171 8.86 -10.54 6.12
CA ALA A 171 8.96 -9.33 5.33
C ALA A 171 8.09 -8.19 5.90
N LYS A 172 6.87 -8.50 6.36
CA LYS A 172 5.95 -7.51 6.92
C LYS A 172 6.45 -6.95 8.26
N ALA A 173 7.01 -7.77 9.14
CA ALA A 173 7.70 -7.33 10.35
C ALA A 173 8.92 -6.42 10.01
N GLY A 174 9.72 -6.83 9.01
CA GLY A 174 10.86 -6.06 8.52
C GLY A 174 10.48 -4.67 7.98
N ILE A 175 9.31 -4.54 7.35
CA ILE A 175 8.79 -3.24 6.86
C ILE A 175 8.59 -2.25 8.01
N GLU A 176 8.05 -2.67 9.13
CA GLU A 176 7.80 -1.79 10.28
C GLU A 176 9.13 -1.30 10.89
N GLY A 177 10.10 -2.20 11.08
CA GLY A 177 11.44 -1.83 11.54
C GLY A 177 12.13 -0.86 10.57
N MET A 178 12.09 -1.15 9.27
CA MET A 178 12.62 -0.30 8.21
C MET A 178 11.95 1.09 8.21
N THR A 179 10.64 1.15 8.38
CA THR A 179 9.89 2.41 8.39
C THR A 179 10.25 3.29 9.57
N ARG A 180 10.43 2.72 10.77
CA ARG A 180 10.89 3.47 11.96
C ARG A 180 12.28 4.06 11.76
N ALA A 181 13.22 3.27 11.24
CA ALA A 181 14.57 3.74 10.93
C ALA A 181 14.55 4.86 9.89
N LEU A 182 13.80 4.68 8.80
CA LEU A 182 13.63 5.67 7.75
C LEU A 182 13.05 6.98 8.30
N ALA A 183 11.95 6.92 9.07
CA ALA A 183 11.31 8.09 9.65
C ALA A 183 12.28 8.92 10.50
N ARG A 184 13.10 8.25 11.30
CA ARG A 184 14.11 8.90 12.16
C ARG A 184 15.18 9.59 11.33
N GLU A 185 15.63 8.97 10.25
CA GLU A 185 16.69 9.51 9.39
C GLU A 185 16.23 10.70 8.57
N VAL A 186 15.00 10.63 8.00
CA VAL A 186 14.52 11.62 7.02
C VAL A 186 13.70 12.75 7.61
N GLY A 187 13.25 12.64 8.87
CA GLY A 187 12.38 13.63 9.52
C GLY A 187 12.97 15.05 9.54
N LYS A 188 14.30 15.19 9.68
CA LYS A 188 15.00 16.48 9.62
C LYS A 188 14.87 17.21 8.27
N TYR A 189 14.44 16.52 7.23
CA TYR A 189 14.18 17.07 5.90
C TYR A 189 12.69 17.32 5.65
N GLY A 190 11.84 17.29 6.68
CA GLY A 190 10.39 17.47 6.51
C GLY A 190 9.69 16.27 5.85
N ILE A 191 10.34 15.11 5.80
CA ILE A 191 9.79 13.88 5.19
C ILE A 191 9.20 13.01 6.29
N ARG A 192 7.97 12.50 6.07
CA ARG A 192 7.28 11.57 6.97
C ARG A 192 7.30 10.16 6.39
N ALA A 193 7.48 9.16 7.25
CA ALA A 193 7.35 7.76 6.87
C ALA A 193 6.51 7.02 7.92
N ASN A 194 5.47 6.29 7.49
CA ASN A 194 4.61 5.50 8.35
C ASN A 194 4.30 4.15 7.73
N THR A 195 3.84 3.22 8.57
CA THR A 195 3.31 1.94 8.12
C THR A 195 1.79 1.94 8.24
N VAL A 196 1.09 1.60 7.16
CA VAL A 196 -0.32 1.23 7.18
C VAL A 196 -0.38 -0.28 7.39
N VAL A 197 -1.16 -0.73 8.36
CA VAL A 197 -1.29 -2.15 8.72
C VAL A 197 -2.73 -2.62 8.49
N PRO A 198 -3.03 -3.13 7.29
CA PRO A 198 -4.36 -3.67 7.00
C PRO A 198 -4.63 -4.98 7.74
N GLY A 199 -5.87 -5.17 8.17
CA GLY A 199 -6.42 -6.42 8.67
C GLY A 199 -6.78 -7.39 7.54
N ALA A 200 -7.82 -8.18 7.74
CA ALA A 200 -8.36 -9.10 6.74
C ALA A 200 -9.25 -8.34 5.74
N VAL A 201 -8.62 -7.64 4.81
CA VAL A 201 -9.30 -6.82 3.81
C VAL A 201 -9.97 -7.69 2.75
N VAL A 202 -11.22 -7.36 2.40
CA VAL A 202 -11.93 -8.01 1.31
C VAL A 202 -11.35 -7.56 -0.03
N THR A 203 -10.65 -8.46 -0.71
CA THR A 203 -10.12 -8.21 -2.06
C THR A 203 -10.56 -9.31 -3.03
N PRO A 204 -10.55 -9.07 -4.36
CA PRO A 204 -10.85 -10.12 -5.33
C PRO A 204 -9.94 -11.36 -5.14
N ARG A 205 -8.66 -11.17 -4.86
CA ARG A 205 -7.71 -12.26 -4.59
C ARG A 205 -8.08 -13.05 -3.34
N GLN A 206 -8.41 -12.39 -2.24
CA GLN A 206 -8.84 -13.03 -1.00
C GLN A 206 -10.12 -13.86 -1.22
N LYS A 207 -11.09 -13.30 -1.93
CA LYS A 207 -12.32 -14.02 -2.28
C LYS A 207 -12.05 -15.26 -3.12
N ALA A 208 -11.15 -15.16 -4.11
CA ALA A 208 -10.87 -16.27 -5.02
C ALA A 208 -10.07 -17.41 -4.38
N LEU A 209 -9.15 -17.12 -3.46
CA LEU A 209 -8.18 -18.10 -2.95
C LEU A 209 -8.47 -18.60 -1.54
N TRP A 210 -9.04 -17.77 -0.68
CA TRP A 210 -9.07 -18.04 0.76
C TRP A 210 -10.44 -17.92 1.40
N HIS A 211 -11.46 -17.48 0.66
CA HIS A 211 -12.80 -17.30 1.22
C HIS A 211 -13.48 -18.65 1.45
N ASN A 212 -13.82 -18.93 2.71
CA ASN A 212 -14.69 -20.01 3.12
C ASN A 212 -15.44 -19.59 4.40
N PRO A 213 -16.60 -20.22 4.72
CA PRO A 213 -17.43 -19.81 5.86
C PRO A 213 -16.73 -19.88 7.22
N ASP A 214 -15.83 -20.85 7.42
CA ASP A 214 -15.13 -21.01 8.70
C ASP A 214 -14.09 -19.90 8.91
N GLU A 215 -13.35 -19.56 7.86
CA GLU A 215 -12.40 -18.44 7.90
C GLU A 215 -13.13 -17.10 8.09
N GLU A 216 -14.26 -16.92 7.41
CA GLU A 216 -15.10 -15.73 7.60
C GLU A 216 -15.56 -15.59 9.06
N ALA A 217 -16.10 -16.66 9.64
CA ALA A 217 -16.51 -16.67 11.03
C ALA A 217 -15.35 -16.39 12.00
N ARG A 218 -14.15 -16.95 11.71
CA ARG A 218 -12.94 -16.72 12.49
C ARG A 218 -12.51 -15.25 12.45
N ILE A 219 -12.53 -14.64 11.25
CA ILE A 219 -12.18 -13.23 11.08
C ILE A 219 -13.12 -12.34 11.87
N LEU A 220 -14.44 -12.49 11.68
CA LEU A 220 -15.44 -11.67 12.36
C LEU A 220 -15.42 -11.85 13.88
N ALA A 221 -15.18 -13.07 14.37
CA ALA A 221 -15.06 -13.33 15.80
C ALA A 221 -13.79 -12.76 16.44
N GLY A 222 -12.73 -12.54 15.65
CA GLY A 222 -11.48 -11.96 16.12
C GLY A 222 -11.48 -10.43 16.16
N GLN A 223 -12.46 -9.78 15.54
CA GLN A 223 -12.55 -8.32 15.43
C GLN A 223 -13.46 -7.71 16.51
N CYS A 224 -13.18 -6.49 16.96
CA CYS A 224 -14.10 -5.73 17.82
C CYS A 224 -15.34 -5.26 17.04
N ILE A 225 -15.14 -4.84 15.78
CA ILE A 225 -16.23 -4.50 14.88
C ILE A 225 -16.51 -5.73 14.01
N PRO A 226 -17.70 -6.39 14.13
CA PRO A 226 -18.00 -7.63 13.43
C PRO A 226 -18.39 -7.39 11.96
N GLU A 227 -17.59 -6.59 11.26
CA GLU A 227 -17.75 -6.27 9.84
C GLU A 227 -16.41 -6.40 9.14
N ARG A 228 -16.42 -6.78 7.87
CA ARG A 228 -15.18 -6.93 7.11
C ARG A 228 -14.57 -5.56 6.80
N VAL A 229 -13.25 -5.51 6.91
CA VAL A 229 -12.48 -4.35 6.44
C VAL A 229 -12.50 -4.34 4.91
N GLU A 230 -12.91 -3.22 4.34
CA GLU A 230 -12.95 -3.01 2.90
C GLU A 230 -11.70 -2.26 2.40
N MET A 231 -11.47 -2.30 1.09
CA MET A 231 -10.33 -1.59 0.49
C MET A 231 -10.45 -0.07 0.67
N THR A 232 -11.66 0.45 0.70
CA THR A 232 -11.98 1.86 0.96
C THR A 232 -11.54 2.34 2.33
N ASP A 233 -11.64 1.49 3.36
CA ASP A 233 -11.19 1.84 4.73
C ASP A 233 -9.68 2.06 4.77
N VAL A 234 -8.93 1.19 4.07
CA VAL A 234 -7.48 1.30 3.97
C VAL A 234 -7.08 2.56 3.18
N ALA A 235 -7.79 2.84 2.08
CA ALA A 235 -7.53 4.02 1.27
C ALA A 235 -7.87 5.32 2.02
N ALA A 236 -8.95 5.35 2.82
CA ALA A 236 -9.30 6.50 3.66
C ALA A 236 -8.19 6.85 4.66
N LEU A 237 -7.62 5.86 5.33
CA LEU A 237 -6.49 6.08 6.23
C LEU A 237 -5.25 6.55 5.45
N ALA A 238 -4.97 5.98 4.29
CA ALA A 238 -3.83 6.38 3.46
C ALA A 238 -3.95 7.84 2.99
N LEU A 239 -5.14 8.30 2.58
CA LEU A 239 -5.41 9.69 2.24
C LEU A 239 -5.12 10.63 3.43
N PHE A 240 -5.64 10.29 4.62
CA PHE A 240 -5.36 11.06 5.84
C PHE A 240 -3.86 11.15 6.12
N LEU A 241 -3.16 10.00 6.15
CA LEU A 241 -1.72 9.95 6.44
C LEU A 241 -0.88 10.67 5.38
N ALA A 242 -1.33 10.72 4.13
CA ALA A 242 -0.66 11.45 3.07
C ALA A 242 -0.86 12.97 3.18
N SER A 243 -1.98 13.42 3.73
CA SER A 243 -2.35 14.84 3.83
C SER A 243 -1.56 15.59 4.91
N SER A 244 -1.67 16.93 4.89
CA SER A 244 -1.11 17.82 5.91
C SER A 244 -1.79 17.68 7.28
N ASN A 245 -2.99 17.09 7.34
CA ASN A 245 -3.67 16.81 8.60
C ASN A 245 -2.90 15.81 9.46
N ALA A 246 -2.05 14.97 8.83
CA ALA A 246 -1.14 14.04 9.50
C ALA A 246 0.30 14.58 9.66
N ARG A 247 0.50 15.91 9.66
CA ARG A 247 1.85 16.53 9.66
C ARG A 247 2.77 16.10 10.81
N HIS A 248 2.22 15.65 11.92
CA HIS A 248 2.98 15.15 13.08
C HIS A 248 2.93 13.62 13.22
N CYS A 249 2.37 12.92 12.24
CA CYS A 249 2.34 11.46 12.18
C CYS A 249 3.57 10.95 11.41
N SER A 250 4.56 10.38 12.11
CA SER A 250 5.74 9.79 11.49
C SER A 250 6.37 8.71 12.39
N GLY A 251 6.87 7.63 11.79
CA GLY A 251 7.52 6.52 12.47
C GLY A 251 6.56 5.60 13.23
N ARG A 252 5.27 5.53 12.83
CA ARG A 252 4.24 4.75 13.51
C ARG A 252 3.55 3.76 12.60
N GLU A 253 3.00 2.73 13.22
CA GLU A 253 2.06 1.78 12.63
C GLU A 253 0.63 2.27 12.85
N TYR A 254 -0.18 2.26 11.79
CA TYR A 254 -1.59 2.65 11.81
C TYR A 254 -2.41 1.46 11.32
N PHE A 255 -3.19 0.89 12.22
CA PHE A 255 -3.99 -0.31 11.96
C PHE A 255 -5.34 0.06 11.33
N VAL A 256 -5.77 -0.73 10.35
CA VAL A 256 -7.12 -0.77 9.78
C VAL A 256 -7.55 -2.23 9.79
N ASP A 257 -7.98 -2.71 10.93
CA ASP A 257 -8.16 -4.13 11.22
C ASP A 257 -9.44 -4.45 12.04
N ALA A 258 -10.32 -3.47 12.16
CA ALA A 258 -11.55 -3.56 12.95
C ALA A 258 -11.30 -3.95 14.44
N GLY A 259 -10.10 -3.63 14.97
CA GLY A 259 -9.69 -3.94 16.33
C GLY A 259 -9.34 -5.42 16.54
N TRP A 260 -8.80 -6.10 15.54
CA TRP A 260 -8.40 -7.50 15.69
C TRP A 260 -7.13 -7.65 16.52
N TYR A 261 -6.15 -6.79 16.34
CA TYR A 261 -4.90 -6.82 17.10
C TYR A 261 -4.93 -5.84 18.25
N GLY A 262 -4.65 -6.34 19.46
CA GLY A 262 -4.49 -5.52 20.67
C GLY A 262 -5.78 -5.19 21.41
N ALA A 263 -6.90 -5.82 21.05
CA ALA A 263 -8.17 -5.72 21.76
C ALA A 263 -8.40 -6.92 22.68
#